data_bbfd3059c77dc2667c2cfa8868dd5759
#
_entry.id   bbfd3059c77dc2667c2cfa8868dd5759
#
_cell.length_a   1.000
_cell.length_b   1.000
_cell.length_c   1.000
_cell.angle_alpha   90.00
_cell.angle_beta   90.00
_cell.angle_gamma   90.00
#
_symmetry.space_group_name_H-M   'P 1'
#
loop_
_entity.id
_entity.type
_entity.pdbx_description
1 polymer ?
#
loop_
_entity_poly.entity_id
_entity_poly.type
_entity_poly.pdbx_seq_one_letter_code
_entity_poly.pdbx_strand_id
1 'polypeptide(L)'
;MSINEQMVQDIVQDVLAKMQIASDVQGDRGVFKDMNEAIEAAKASQKIVAKMSLDHREKVISNIRKKIMENAEILARMGVQETGMGNVGHKILKHQLVAEKTPGTEDITTQAWSGDRGLTLIEMGPFGVIG
;
A
#
# COMPACT_ATOMS: atom_id res chain seq x y z
N MET A 1 -38.41 8.62 -6.87
CA MET A 1 -37.92 7.24 -6.86
C MET A 1 -37.78 6.83 -5.39
N SER A 2 -38.67 5.96 -4.90
CA SER A 2 -38.53 5.42 -3.53
C SER A 2 -37.41 4.41 -3.53
N ILE A 3 -36.40 4.66 -2.70
CA ILE A 3 -35.37 3.66 -2.41
C ILE A 3 -36.09 2.51 -1.71
N ASN A 4 -36.06 1.33 -2.30
CA ASN A 4 -36.71 0.13 -1.75
C ASN A 4 -35.91 -0.29 -0.50
N GLU A 5 -36.58 -0.44 0.65
CA GLU A 5 -35.96 -0.87 1.92
C GLU A 5 -35.13 -2.16 1.75
N GLN A 6 -35.57 -3.05 0.88
CA GLN A 6 -34.85 -4.28 0.52
C GLN A 6 -33.46 -3.97 -0.06
N MET A 7 -33.38 -2.99 -0.96
CA MET A 7 -32.11 -2.58 -1.59
C MET A 7 -31.13 -1.94 -0.59
N VAL A 8 -31.66 -1.23 0.40
CA VAL A 8 -30.83 -0.67 1.49
C VAL A 8 -30.32 -1.79 2.40
N GLN A 9 -31.16 -2.77 2.74
CA GLN A 9 -30.77 -3.93 3.53
C GLN A 9 -29.70 -4.77 2.83
N ASP A 10 -29.85 -5.02 1.52
CA ASP A 10 -28.87 -5.78 0.72
C ASP A 10 -27.52 -5.06 0.66
N ILE A 11 -27.52 -3.73 0.49
CA ILE A 11 -26.29 -2.92 0.52
C ILE A 11 -25.63 -2.96 1.91
N VAL A 12 -26.40 -2.85 2.97
CA VAL A 12 -25.89 -2.91 4.35
C VAL A 12 -25.32 -4.29 4.65
N GLN A 13 -25.98 -5.36 4.25
CA GLN A 13 -25.45 -6.73 4.41
C GLN A 13 -24.18 -6.97 3.60
N ASP A 14 -24.10 -6.47 2.37
CA ASP A 14 -22.91 -6.59 1.52
C ASP A 14 -21.71 -5.80 2.11
N VAL A 15 -21.98 -4.62 2.67
CA VAL A 15 -20.97 -3.82 3.38
C VAL A 15 -20.51 -4.50 4.66
N LEU A 16 -21.42 -5.03 5.46
CA LEU A 16 -21.09 -5.75 6.70
C LEU A 16 -20.32 -7.04 6.42
N ALA A 17 -20.71 -7.81 5.39
CA ALA A 17 -19.98 -9.00 4.96
C ALA A 17 -18.55 -8.64 4.50
N LYS A 18 -18.39 -7.56 3.73
CA LYS A 18 -17.08 -7.06 3.31
C LYS A 18 -16.23 -6.56 4.48
N MET A 19 -16.85 -5.96 5.49
CA MET A 19 -16.17 -5.53 6.73
C MET A 19 -15.77 -6.73 7.60
N GLN A 20 -16.61 -7.77 7.70
CA GLN A 20 -16.28 -9.00 8.43
C GLN A 20 -15.15 -9.78 7.75
N ILE A 21 -15.18 -9.92 6.42
CA ILE A 21 -14.07 -10.54 5.67
C ILE A 21 -12.76 -9.77 5.92
N ALA A 22 -12.81 -8.44 6.00
CA ALA A 22 -11.63 -7.64 6.30
C ALA A 22 -11.15 -7.80 7.77
N SER A 23 -12.06 -8.14 8.72
CA SER A 23 -11.70 -8.36 10.11
C SER A 23 -11.16 -9.77 10.39
N ASP A 24 -11.65 -10.78 9.64
CA ASP A 24 -11.23 -12.19 9.83
C ASP A 24 -9.87 -12.53 9.21
N VAL A 25 -9.33 -11.65 8.36
CA VAL A 25 -8.03 -11.82 7.68
C VAL A 25 -6.93 -10.95 8.30
N GLN A 26 -7.19 -10.27 9.41
CA GLN A 26 -6.20 -9.44 10.08
C GLN A 26 -5.29 -10.30 10.97
N GLY A 27 -4.14 -10.70 10.42
CA GLY A 27 -2.98 -11.05 11.22
C GLY A 27 -2.60 -9.86 12.13
N ASP A 28 -1.92 -10.10 13.25
CA ASP A 28 -1.50 -9.06 14.17
C ASP A 28 -0.59 -8.07 13.42
N ARG A 29 -1.15 -6.92 13.03
CA ARG A 29 -0.49 -5.84 12.28
C ARG A 29 0.18 -6.30 10.96
N GLY A 30 -0.42 -7.26 10.27
CA GLY A 30 0.10 -7.80 9.01
C GLY A 30 1.09 -8.95 9.19
N VAL A 31 1.29 -9.44 10.41
CA VAL A 31 2.09 -10.63 10.70
C VAL A 31 1.18 -11.85 10.74
N PHE A 32 1.49 -12.86 9.94
CA PHE A 32 0.72 -14.09 9.82
C PHE A 32 1.57 -15.30 10.21
N LYS A 33 0.93 -16.35 10.71
CA LYS A 33 1.60 -17.61 11.04
C LYS A 33 1.79 -18.51 9.82
N ASP A 34 0.89 -18.39 8.86
CA ASP A 34 0.89 -19.19 7.64
C ASP A 34 1.04 -18.29 6.40
N MET A 35 1.85 -18.75 5.44
CA MET A 35 2.13 -18.04 4.20
C MET A 35 0.88 -17.85 3.33
N ASN A 36 0.00 -18.85 3.28
CA ASN A 36 -1.22 -18.76 2.46
C ASN A 36 -2.20 -17.75 3.04
N GLU A 37 -2.31 -17.66 4.38
CA GLU A 37 -3.10 -16.61 5.03
C GLU A 37 -2.57 -15.21 4.68
N ALA A 38 -1.26 -15.02 4.72
CA ALA A 38 -0.62 -13.76 4.32
C ALA A 38 -0.91 -13.41 2.85
N ILE A 39 -0.84 -14.39 1.94
CA ILE A 39 -1.13 -14.21 0.51
C ILE A 39 -2.59 -13.84 0.29
N GLU A 40 -3.54 -14.51 0.95
CA GLU A 40 -4.97 -14.21 0.80
C GLU A 40 -5.31 -12.81 1.37
N ALA A 41 -4.71 -12.42 2.49
CA ALA A 41 -4.83 -11.08 3.04
C ALA A 41 -4.27 -10.02 2.07
N ALA A 42 -3.11 -10.27 1.47
CA ALA A 42 -2.51 -9.39 0.48
C ALA A 42 -3.38 -9.26 -0.77
N LYS A 43 -3.98 -10.36 -1.27
CA LYS A 43 -4.93 -10.34 -2.40
C LYS A 43 -6.17 -9.51 -2.10
N ALA A 44 -6.74 -9.65 -0.90
CA ALA A 44 -7.89 -8.86 -0.47
C ALA A 44 -7.54 -7.36 -0.39
N SER A 45 -6.42 -7.03 0.24
CA SER A 45 -5.91 -5.66 0.36
C SER A 45 -5.59 -5.03 -0.99
N GLN A 46 -5.00 -5.78 -1.91
CA GLN A 46 -4.65 -5.31 -3.25
C GLN A 46 -5.89 -4.86 -4.03
N LYS A 47 -7.02 -5.59 -3.93
CA LYS A 47 -8.28 -5.20 -4.58
C LYS A 47 -8.82 -3.87 -4.05
N ILE A 48 -8.59 -3.56 -2.77
CA ILE A 48 -8.97 -2.29 -2.15
C ILE A 48 -8.04 -1.18 -2.64
N VAL A 49 -6.72 -1.40 -2.57
CA VAL A 49 -5.71 -0.42 -2.99
C VAL A 49 -5.84 -0.07 -4.46
N ALA A 50 -6.13 -1.05 -5.33
CA ALA A 50 -6.34 -0.81 -6.77
C ALA A 50 -7.47 0.19 -7.07
N LYS A 51 -8.45 0.32 -6.17
CA LYS A 51 -9.59 1.24 -6.28
C LYS A 51 -9.40 2.56 -5.54
N MET A 52 -8.31 2.71 -4.79
CA MET A 52 -8.05 3.94 -4.04
C MET A 52 -7.72 5.11 -4.98
N SER A 53 -8.20 6.29 -4.60
CA SER A 53 -7.79 7.54 -5.26
C SER A 53 -6.29 7.82 -5.02
N LEU A 54 -5.69 8.63 -5.88
CA LEU A 54 -4.30 9.09 -5.69
C LEU A 54 -4.12 9.82 -4.37
N ASP A 55 -5.07 10.67 -3.96
CA ASP A 55 -5.02 11.35 -2.67
C ASP A 55 -4.98 10.39 -1.48
N HIS A 56 -5.72 9.29 -1.54
CA HIS A 56 -5.66 8.26 -0.50
C HIS A 56 -4.31 7.55 -0.47
N ARG A 57 -3.77 7.20 -1.65
CA ARG A 57 -2.44 6.58 -1.76
C ARG A 57 -1.36 7.51 -1.24
N GLU A 58 -1.45 8.80 -1.56
CA GLU A 58 -0.51 9.81 -1.06
C GLU A 58 -0.53 9.91 0.47
N LYS A 59 -1.71 9.89 1.09
CA LYS A 59 -1.83 9.84 2.56
C LYS A 59 -1.18 8.60 3.16
N VAL A 60 -1.33 7.43 2.53
CA VAL A 60 -0.68 6.19 2.96
C VAL A 60 0.84 6.32 2.87
N ILE A 61 1.36 6.79 1.73
CA ILE A 61 2.80 6.99 1.51
C ILE A 61 3.37 7.99 2.51
N SER A 62 2.70 9.12 2.72
CA SER A 62 3.10 10.14 3.68
C SER A 62 3.19 9.58 5.11
N ASN A 63 2.22 8.76 5.51
CA ASN A 63 2.25 8.09 6.81
C ASN A 63 3.40 7.08 6.92
N ILE A 64 3.69 6.31 5.87
CA ILE A 64 4.83 5.39 5.83
C ILE A 64 6.15 6.17 5.99
N ARG A 65 6.35 7.22 5.20
CA ARG A 65 7.53 8.10 5.26
C ARG A 65 7.71 8.65 6.68
N LYS A 66 6.65 9.19 7.28
CA LYS A 66 6.65 9.68 8.65
C LYS A 66 7.07 8.61 9.65
N LYS A 67 6.49 7.41 9.57
CA LYS A 67 6.80 6.31 10.48
C LYS A 67 8.23 5.81 10.33
N ILE A 68 8.77 5.76 9.12
CA ILE A 68 10.18 5.40 8.90
C ILE A 68 11.11 6.46 9.52
N MET A 69 10.81 7.75 9.33
CA MET A 69 11.61 8.83 9.92
C MET A 69 11.59 8.79 11.45
N GLU A 70 10.42 8.59 12.06
CA GLU A 70 10.26 8.50 13.52
C GLU A 70 11.01 7.30 14.13
N ASN A 71 11.16 6.20 13.38
CA ASN A 71 11.71 4.94 13.87
C ASN A 71 13.07 4.57 13.24
N ALA A 72 13.69 5.46 12.49
CA ALA A 72 14.91 5.18 11.73
C ALA A 72 16.05 4.64 12.59
N GLU A 73 16.25 5.17 13.80
CA GLU A 73 17.28 4.70 14.73
C GLU A 73 16.99 3.30 15.25
N ILE A 74 15.76 3.04 15.72
CA ILE A 74 15.38 1.73 16.26
C ILE A 74 15.51 0.66 15.17
N LEU A 75 14.99 0.93 13.97
CA LEU A 75 15.08 0.02 12.83
C LEU A 75 16.53 -0.26 12.40
N ALA A 76 17.38 0.76 12.42
CA ALA A 76 18.80 0.62 12.10
C ALA A 76 19.54 -0.27 13.12
N ARG A 77 19.29 -0.06 14.42
CA ARG A 77 19.88 -0.88 15.50
C ARG A 77 19.42 -2.34 15.39
N MET A 78 18.12 -2.59 15.25
CA MET A 78 17.56 -3.93 15.07
C MET A 78 18.18 -4.64 13.85
N GLY A 79 18.23 -3.96 12.71
CA GLY A 79 18.77 -4.55 11.49
C GLY A 79 20.27 -4.87 11.56
N VAL A 80 21.08 -4.08 12.28
CA VAL A 80 22.49 -4.41 12.51
C VAL A 80 22.62 -5.58 13.50
N GLN A 81 21.83 -5.59 14.55
CA GLN A 81 21.84 -6.65 15.56
C GLN A 81 21.44 -8.00 14.96
N GLU A 82 20.39 -8.02 14.13
CA GLU A 82 19.88 -9.25 13.51
C GLU A 82 20.83 -9.82 12.46
N THR A 83 21.37 -8.96 11.59
CA THR A 83 22.13 -9.39 10.42
C THR A 83 23.64 -9.37 10.61
N GLY A 84 24.15 -8.68 11.61
CA GLY A 84 25.59 -8.40 11.77
C GLY A 84 26.19 -7.53 10.65
N MET A 85 25.36 -6.97 9.76
CA MET A 85 25.80 -6.25 8.57
C MET A 85 25.65 -4.73 8.71
N GLY A 86 26.71 -4.02 8.35
CA GLY A 86 26.72 -2.57 8.24
C GLY A 86 26.97 -1.86 9.57
N ASN A 87 26.72 -0.55 9.57
CA ASN A 87 26.91 0.35 10.70
C ASN A 87 25.61 1.06 11.02
N VAL A 88 25.26 1.19 12.29
CA VAL A 88 24.01 1.81 12.74
C VAL A 88 23.85 3.23 12.19
N GLY A 89 24.88 4.07 12.28
CA GLY A 89 24.83 5.45 11.78
C GLY A 89 24.52 5.51 10.28
N HIS A 90 25.19 4.68 9.49
CA HIS A 90 24.92 4.61 8.04
C HIS A 90 23.52 4.06 7.72
N LYS A 91 23.03 3.09 8.51
CA LYS A 91 21.66 2.58 8.32
C LYS A 91 20.58 3.61 8.68
N ILE A 92 20.82 4.45 9.69
CA ILE A 92 19.92 5.57 10.00
C ILE A 92 19.82 6.51 8.78
N LEU A 93 20.94 6.96 8.24
CA LEU A 93 20.97 7.80 7.05
C LEU A 93 20.29 7.12 5.84
N LYS A 94 20.48 5.81 5.68
CA LYS A 94 19.83 5.05 4.62
C LYS A 94 18.30 5.00 4.79
N HIS A 95 17.79 4.79 6.02
CA HIS A 95 16.33 4.82 6.27
C HIS A 95 15.74 6.19 5.99
N GLN A 96 16.43 7.26 6.41
CA GLN A 96 16.02 8.63 6.12
C GLN A 96 15.98 8.89 4.60
N LEU A 97 17.05 8.52 3.89
CA LEU A 97 17.15 8.67 2.44
C LEU A 97 16.02 7.92 1.73
N VAL A 98 15.73 6.67 2.13
CA VAL A 98 14.64 5.87 1.56
C VAL A 98 13.29 6.53 1.80
N ALA A 99 13.04 7.03 3.01
CA ALA A 99 11.79 7.72 3.32
C ALA A 99 11.58 8.99 2.49
N GLU A 100 12.65 9.74 2.22
CA GLU A 100 12.59 11.01 1.49
C GLU A 100 12.59 10.85 -0.03
N LYS A 101 13.35 9.88 -0.56
CA LYS A 101 13.69 9.78 -1.98
C LYS A 101 13.03 8.63 -2.71
N THR A 102 12.41 7.67 -2.01
CA THR A 102 11.65 6.63 -2.71
C THR A 102 10.46 7.28 -3.42
N PRO A 103 10.32 7.04 -4.74
CA PRO A 103 9.21 7.57 -5.52
C PRO A 103 7.85 7.21 -4.93
N GLY A 104 6.89 8.12 -5.07
CA GLY A 104 5.52 7.96 -4.64
C GLY A 104 4.54 8.07 -5.81
N THR A 105 3.40 8.68 -5.58
CA THR A 105 2.36 8.87 -6.61
C THR A 105 2.80 9.79 -7.75
N GLU A 106 3.82 10.60 -7.54
CA GLU A 106 4.42 11.47 -8.55
C GLU A 106 5.00 10.69 -9.75
N ASP A 107 5.43 9.44 -9.55
CA ASP A 107 6.03 8.61 -10.61
C ASP A 107 5.02 7.86 -11.48
N ILE A 108 3.74 7.88 -11.12
CA ILE A 108 2.69 7.21 -11.89
C ILE A 108 1.88 8.19 -12.77
N THR A 109 2.48 9.32 -13.14
CA THR A 109 1.85 10.29 -14.03
C THR A 109 1.79 9.76 -15.46
N THR A 110 0.65 10.00 -16.13
CA THR A 110 0.46 9.68 -17.54
C THR A 110 1.45 10.47 -18.40
N GLN A 111 2.12 9.78 -19.32
CA GLN A 111 2.98 10.39 -20.34
C GLN A 111 2.26 10.37 -21.68
N ALA A 112 2.36 11.48 -22.43
CA ALA A 112 1.70 11.64 -23.71
C ALA A 112 2.64 12.21 -24.75
N TRP A 113 2.62 11.63 -25.94
CA TRP A 113 3.30 12.14 -27.13
C TRP A 113 2.30 12.27 -28.26
N SER A 114 2.37 13.38 -28.99
CA SER A 114 1.57 13.62 -30.19
C SER A 114 2.48 13.85 -31.40
N GLY A 115 1.97 13.54 -32.59
CA GLY A 115 2.64 13.76 -33.86
C GLY A 115 1.63 13.70 -35.00
N ASP A 116 2.09 13.86 -36.24
CA ASP A 116 1.25 13.92 -37.46
C ASP A 116 0.37 12.69 -37.66
N ARG A 117 0.72 11.56 -37.04
CA ARG A 117 0.04 10.27 -37.22
C ARG A 117 -0.72 9.78 -36.01
N GLY A 118 -0.86 10.58 -34.95
CA GLY A 118 -1.68 10.23 -33.78
C GLY A 118 -1.10 10.64 -32.44
N LEU A 119 -1.73 10.07 -31.39
CA LEU A 119 -1.41 10.30 -30.00
C LEU A 119 -1.05 8.96 -29.34
N THR A 120 0.05 8.93 -28.59
CA THR A 120 0.46 7.82 -27.75
C THR A 120 0.35 8.23 -26.29
N LEU A 121 -0.33 7.41 -25.49
CA LEU A 121 -0.40 7.54 -24.04
C LEU A 121 0.28 6.34 -23.38
N ILE A 122 1.05 6.62 -22.33
CA ILE A 122 1.61 5.58 -21.44
C ILE A 122 1.08 5.83 -20.04
N GLU A 123 0.45 4.82 -19.48
CA GLU A 123 -0.06 4.82 -18.12
C GLU A 123 0.49 3.61 -17.36
N MET A 124 0.77 3.81 -16.07
CA MET A 124 1.20 2.74 -15.19
C MET A 124 0.01 1.89 -14.75
N GLY A 125 0.10 0.57 -14.94
CA GLY A 125 -0.87 -0.39 -14.47
C GLY A 125 -0.38 -1.14 -13.22
N PRO A 126 -1.30 -1.68 -12.38
CA PRO A 126 -0.92 -2.45 -11.21
C PRO A 126 -0.33 -3.82 -11.60
N PHE A 127 0.74 -4.24 -10.93
CA PHE A 127 1.27 -5.61 -11.02
C PHE A 127 0.40 -6.62 -10.28
N GLY A 128 -0.34 -6.20 -9.27
CA GLY A 128 -1.08 -7.07 -8.38
C GLY A 128 -0.37 -7.23 -7.04
N VAL A 129 -0.47 -8.44 -6.46
CA VAL A 129 0.25 -8.78 -5.23
C VAL A 129 1.72 -9.04 -5.54
N ILE A 130 2.60 -8.48 -4.74
CA ILE A 130 4.05 -8.63 -4.84
C ILE A 130 4.54 -9.27 -3.54
N GLY A 131 5.45 -10.21 -3.62
CA GLY A 131 6.12 -10.87 -2.50
C GLY A 131 7.62 -10.59 -2.49
#